data_08d4b47d2490237ba76e3b9f90c76d31
#
_entry.id   08d4b47d2490237ba76e3b9f90c76d31
#
_cell.length_a   1.000
_cell.length_b   1.000
_cell.length_c   1.000
_cell.angle_alpha   90.00
_cell.angle_beta   90.00
_cell.angle_gamma   90.00
#
_symmetry.space_group_name_H-M   'P 1'
#
loop_
_entity.id
_entity.type
_entity.pdbx_description
1 polymer ?
#
loop_
_entity_poly.entity_id
_entity_poly.type
_entity_poly.pdbx_seq_one_letter_code
_entity_poly.pdbx_strand_id
1 'polypeptide(L)'
;MSFGDTLRELRIKSGMTQLQLADKISVTKSVISYYEHKDKKPSPDVLIKFSEIFGVTTDYLLGIEKVPESVLDVSGLTEDDIKAVQVIVDAFRKKNNY
;
A
#
# COMPACT_ATOMS: atom_id res chain seq x y z
N MET A 1 -10.55 0.98 4.82
CA MET A 1 -10.19 -0.45 4.71
C MET A 1 -9.24 -0.81 5.85
N SER A 2 -9.40 -1.99 6.41
CA SER A 2 -8.49 -2.50 7.41
C SER A 2 -7.14 -2.90 6.79
N PHE A 3 -6.14 -3.10 7.63
CA PHE A 3 -4.83 -3.60 7.18
C PHE A 3 -4.98 -4.91 6.41
N GLY A 4 -5.76 -5.86 6.93
CA GLY A 4 -5.97 -7.15 6.28
C GLY A 4 -6.60 -7.03 4.91
N ASP A 5 -7.59 -6.16 4.76
CA ASP A 5 -8.24 -5.90 3.47
C ASP A 5 -7.27 -5.29 2.48
N THR A 6 -6.47 -4.33 2.91
CA THR A 6 -5.47 -3.67 2.06
C THR A 6 -4.41 -4.68 1.61
N LEU A 7 -3.91 -5.49 2.53
CA LEU A 7 -2.92 -6.53 2.23
C LEU A 7 -3.44 -7.51 1.20
N ARG A 8 -4.66 -8.00 1.40
CA ARG A 8 -5.30 -8.94 0.48
C ARG A 8 -5.48 -8.34 -0.91
N GLU A 9 -5.96 -7.10 -0.96
CA GLU A 9 -6.16 -6.40 -2.23
C GLU A 9 -4.86 -6.23 -3.01
N LEU A 10 -3.80 -5.80 -2.33
CA LEU A 10 -2.48 -5.65 -2.94
C LEU A 10 -1.94 -6.99 -3.43
N ARG A 11 -2.10 -8.03 -2.64
CA ARG A 11 -1.68 -9.39 -3.01
C ARG A 11 -2.39 -9.85 -4.29
N ILE A 12 -3.70 -9.71 -4.34
CA ILE A 12 -4.51 -10.13 -5.49
C ILE A 12 -4.14 -9.31 -6.72
N LYS A 13 -4.02 -8.00 -6.59
CA LYS A 13 -3.61 -7.13 -7.70
C LYS A 13 -2.22 -7.47 -8.22
N SER A 14 -1.34 -7.95 -7.36
CA SER A 14 0.01 -8.38 -7.73
C SER A 14 0.05 -9.80 -8.31
N GLY A 15 -1.09 -10.48 -8.40
CA GLY A 15 -1.18 -11.83 -8.94
C GLY A 15 -0.57 -12.90 -8.05
N MET A 16 -0.46 -12.67 -6.75
CA MET A 16 0.15 -13.59 -5.81
C MET A 16 -0.88 -14.38 -5.02
N THR A 17 -0.56 -15.66 -4.77
CA THR A 17 -1.27 -16.47 -3.78
C THR A 17 -0.76 -16.11 -2.38
N GLN A 18 -1.51 -16.53 -1.36
CA GLN A 18 -1.05 -16.38 0.03
C GLN A 18 0.29 -17.07 0.26
N LEU A 19 0.48 -18.27 -0.32
CA LEU A 19 1.73 -19.01 -0.19
C LEU A 19 2.89 -18.25 -0.86
N GLN A 20 2.68 -17.69 -2.05
CA GLN A 20 3.72 -16.92 -2.73
C GLN A 20 4.13 -15.70 -1.93
N LEU A 21 3.18 -14.98 -1.36
CA LEU A 21 3.49 -13.84 -0.50
C LEU A 21 4.23 -14.28 0.76
N ALA A 22 3.78 -15.38 1.39
CA ALA A 22 4.44 -15.94 2.57
C ALA A 22 5.90 -16.27 2.29
N ASP A 23 6.18 -16.91 1.15
CA ASP A 23 7.54 -17.25 0.76
C ASP A 23 8.42 -16.01 0.59
N LYS A 24 7.87 -14.92 0.08
CA LYS A 24 8.62 -13.67 -0.12
C LYS A 24 9.10 -13.04 1.18
N ILE A 25 8.37 -13.21 2.28
CA ILE A 25 8.74 -12.64 3.56
C ILE A 25 9.17 -13.71 4.59
N SER A 26 9.36 -14.95 4.13
CA SER A 26 9.85 -16.06 4.95
C SER A 26 8.96 -16.39 6.14
N VAL A 27 7.67 -16.41 5.91
CA VAL A 27 6.66 -16.83 6.89
C VAL A 27 5.80 -17.95 6.29
N THR A 28 4.91 -18.52 7.08
CA THR A 28 3.99 -19.56 6.61
C THR A 28 2.75 -18.94 5.96
N LYS A 29 2.09 -19.71 5.10
CA LYS A 29 0.80 -19.33 4.52
C LYS A 29 -0.22 -18.98 5.62
N SER A 30 -0.19 -19.71 6.72
CA SER A 30 -1.11 -19.47 7.85
C SER A 30 -0.93 -18.08 8.45
N VAL A 31 0.29 -17.58 8.48
CA VAL A 31 0.58 -16.22 8.96
C VAL A 31 -0.05 -15.17 8.04
N ILE A 32 0.07 -15.35 6.73
CA ILE A 32 -0.56 -14.43 5.77
C ILE A 32 -2.08 -14.48 5.91
N SER A 33 -2.65 -15.68 5.97
CA SER A 33 -4.10 -15.84 6.18
C SER A 33 -4.56 -15.13 7.46
N TYR A 34 -3.79 -15.26 8.52
CA TYR A 34 -4.08 -14.62 9.80
C TYR A 34 -4.11 -13.10 9.68
N TYR A 35 -3.12 -12.50 9.02
CA TYR A 35 -3.10 -11.05 8.80
C TYR A 35 -4.31 -10.59 7.96
N GLU A 36 -4.68 -11.34 6.94
CA GLU A 36 -5.79 -10.97 6.06
C GLU A 36 -7.17 -11.12 6.72
N HIS A 37 -7.34 -12.12 7.58
CA HIS A 37 -8.65 -12.42 8.18
C HIS A 37 -8.86 -11.82 9.56
N LYS A 38 -7.82 -11.75 10.37
CA LYS A 38 -7.92 -11.28 11.76
C LYS A 38 -7.59 -9.80 11.93
N ASP A 39 -7.15 -9.17 10.86
CA ASP A 39 -6.78 -7.76 10.86
C ASP A 39 -5.73 -7.40 11.95
N LYS A 40 -4.88 -8.36 12.28
CA LYS A 40 -3.76 -8.11 13.18
C LYS A 40 -2.65 -7.41 12.44
N LYS A 41 -2.20 -6.29 12.98
CA LYS A 41 -1.08 -5.57 12.42
C LYS A 41 0.22 -6.32 12.71
N PRO A 42 1.08 -6.48 11.71
CA PRO A 42 2.37 -7.15 11.91
C PRO A 42 3.34 -6.26 12.71
N SER A 43 4.47 -6.85 13.10
CA SER A 43 5.57 -6.08 13.65
C SER A 43 6.08 -5.04 12.64
N PRO A 44 6.76 -3.98 13.10
CA PRO A 44 7.32 -2.99 12.17
C PRO A 44 8.22 -3.59 11.10
N ASP A 45 9.03 -4.58 11.42
CA ASP A 45 9.92 -5.24 10.47
C ASP A 45 9.16 -5.91 9.34
N VAL A 46 8.09 -6.63 9.66
CA VAL A 46 7.23 -7.31 8.68
C VAL A 46 6.45 -6.28 7.85
N LEU A 47 5.99 -5.23 8.49
CA LEU A 47 5.27 -4.15 7.81
C LEU A 47 6.17 -3.48 6.75
N ILE A 48 7.44 -3.25 7.07
CA ILE A 48 8.42 -2.70 6.13
C ILE A 48 8.61 -3.65 4.94
N LYS A 49 8.70 -4.96 5.19
CA LYS A 49 8.82 -5.94 4.12
C LYS A 49 7.63 -5.89 3.16
N PHE A 50 6.42 -5.80 3.68
CA PHE A 50 5.23 -5.65 2.83
C PHE A 50 5.28 -4.35 2.02
N SER A 51 5.69 -3.25 2.63
CA SER A 51 5.79 -1.98 1.93
C SER A 51 6.77 -2.05 0.77
N GLU A 52 7.90 -2.73 0.95
CA GLU A 52 8.90 -2.92 -0.09
C GLU A 52 8.40 -3.81 -1.22
N ILE A 53 7.73 -4.92 -0.89
CA ILE A 53 7.20 -5.86 -1.88
C ILE A 53 6.16 -5.19 -2.78
N PHE A 54 5.25 -4.41 -2.19
CA PHE A 54 4.15 -3.80 -2.93
C PHE A 54 4.45 -2.39 -3.43
N GLY A 55 5.60 -1.81 -3.05
CA GLY A 55 5.95 -0.46 -3.46
C GLY A 55 5.00 0.60 -2.92
N VAL A 56 4.47 0.39 -1.74
CA VAL A 56 3.57 1.31 -1.04
C VAL A 56 4.20 1.73 0.28
N THR A 57 3.69 2.80 0.88
CA THR A 57 4.16 3.24 2.20
C THR A 57 3.57 2.36 3.30
N THR A 58 4.22 2.34 4.45
CA THR A 58 3.68 1.67 5.64
C THR A 58 2.39 2.35 6.10
N ASP A 59 2.29 3.65 5.96
CA ASP A 59 1.07 4.40 6.28
C ASP A 59 -0.10 3.97 5.41
N TYR A 60 0.12 3.76 4.12
CA TYR A 60 -0.90 3.24 3.23
C TYR A 60 -1.39 1.86 3.68
N LEU A 61 -0.47 0.97 4.04
CA LEU A 61 -0.80 -0.36 4.54
C LEU A 61 -1.64 -0.30 5.82
N LEU A 62 -1.36 0.66 6.68
CA LEU A 62 -2.08 0.84 7.94
C LEU A 62 -3.40 1.60 7.78
N GLY A 63 -3.72 2.07 6.59
CA GLY A 63 -4.91 2.85 6.34
C GLY A 63 -4.84 4.29 6.85
N ILE A 64 -3.66 4.76 7.22
CA ILE A 64 -3.43 6.12 7.71
C ILE A 64 -3.27 7.09 6.55
N GLU A 65 -2.61 6.63 5.48
CA GLU A 65 -2.42 7.42 4.29
C GLU A 65 -3.67 7.33 3.43
N LYS A 66 -4.54 8.28 3.58
CA LYS A 66 -5.47 8.63 2.53
C LYS A 66 -4.65 9.22 1.40
N VAL A 67 -4.93 8.84 0.13
CA VAL A 67 -4.55 9.72 -0.97
C VAL A 67 -4.96 11.09 -0.49
N PRO A 68 -4.02 11.97 -0.21
CA PRO A 68 -4.41 13.16 0.53
C PRO A 68 -5.33 13.96 -0.35
N GLU A 69 -6.60 13.99 0.01
CA GLU A 69 -7.50 15.00 -0.49
C GLU A 69 -6.84 16.38 -0.35
N SER A 70 -6.01 16.53 0.69
CA SER A 70 -5.21 17.72 0.90
C SER A 70 -4.15 17.96 -0.19
N VAL A 71 -3.62 16.93 -0.82
CA VAL A 71 -2.71 17.09 -2.00
C VAL A 71 -3.51 17.31 -3.26
N LEU A 72 -4.77 16.89 -3.29
CA LEU A 72 -5.66 17.12 -4.42
C LEU A 72 -6.52 18.36 -4.23
N ASP A 73 -6.46 19.01 -3.07
CA ASP A 73 -7.07 20.32 -2.87
C ASP A 73 -6.24 21.37 -3.61
N VAL A 74 -6.69 21.70 -4.79
CA VAL A 74 -6.04 22.66 -5.68
C VAL A 74 -6.53 24.08 -5.48
N SER A 75 -7.38 24.31 -4.49
CA SER A 75 -7.84 25.66 -4.16
C SER A 75 -6.66 26.51 -3.70
N GLY A 76 -6.41 27.62 -4.38
CA GLY A 76 -5.28 28.48 -4.09
C GLY A 76 -3.99 28.10 -4.80
N LEU A 77 -3.97 27.04 -5.60
CA LEU A 77 -2.82 26.68 -6.42
C LEU A 77 -2.93 27.26 -7.82
N THR A 78 -1.78 27.60 -8.41
CA THR A 78 -1.70 28.02 -9.80
C THR A 78 -1.80 26.78 -10.71
N GLU A 79 -2.02 27.00 -12.01
CA GLU A 79 -2.00 25.90 -12.99
C GLU A 79 -0.67 25.15 -12.98
N ASP A 80 0.45 25.86 -12.83
CA ASP A 80 1.76 25.24 -12.78
C ASP A 80 1.93 24.41 -11.51
N ASP A 81 1.41 24.88 -10.38
CA ASP A 81 1.40 24.12 -9.13
C ASP A 81 0.57 22.84 -9.26
N ILE A 82 -0.58 22.92 -9.91
CA ILE A 82 -1.45 21.76 -10.16
C ILE A 82 -0.74 20.73 -11.03
N LYS A 83 -0.06 21.18 -12.08
CA LYS A 83 0.74 20.30 -12.94
C LYS A 83 1.87 19.62 -12.17
N ALA A 84 2.56 20.36 -11.31
CA ALA A 84 3.62 19.79 -10.47
C ALA A 84 3.10 18.72 -9.54
N VAL A 85 1.96 18.96 -8.88
CA VAL A 85 1.30 17.98 -8.01
C VAL A 85 0.87 16.76 -8.83
N GLN A 86 0.32 16.97 -10.03
CA GLN A 86 -0.13 15.87 -10.90
C GLN A 86 1.05 14.99 -11.33
N VAL A 87 2.20 15.57 -11.63
CA VAL A 87 3.41 14.81 -11.97
C VAL A 87 3.82 13.91 -10.80
N ILE A 88 3.78 14.42 -9.57
CA ILE A 88 4.11 13.67 -8.37
C ILE A 88 3.12 12.51 -8.18
N VAL A 89 1.83 12.79 -8.31
CA VAL A 89 0.78 11.75 -8.17
C VAL A 89 0.95 10.67 -9.24
N ASP A 90 1.19 11.06 -10.49
CA ASP A 90 1.36 10.11 -11.60
C ASP A 90 2.62 9.26 -11.41
N ALA A 91 3.72 9.86 -10.96
CA ALA A 91 4.95 9.12 -10.67
C ALA A 91 4.73 8.11 -9.55
N PHE A 92 3.98 8.48 -8.52
CA PHE A 92 3.65 7.61 -7.41
C PHE A 92 2.78 6.42 -7.85
N ARG A 93 1.76 6.70 -8.68
CA ARG A 93 0.90 5.66 -9.25
C ARG A 93 1.68 4.69 -10.13
N LYS A 94 2.56 5.21 -10.99
CA LYS A 94 3.39 4.40 -11.86
C LYS A 94 4.33 3.48 -11.08
N LYS A 95 4.95 4.00 -10.01
CA LYS A 95 5.82 3.23 -9.12
C LYS A 95 5.07 2.08 -8.46
N ASN A 96 3.79 2.28 -8.12
CA ASN A 96 2.96 1.31 -7.41
C ASN A 96 2.10 0.44 -8.32
N ASN A 97 2.23 0.55 -9.64
CA ASN A 97 1.43 -0.18 -10.62
C ASN A 97 -0.09 0.08 -10.49
N TYR A 98 -0.46 1.28 -10.11
CA TYR A 98 -1.85 1.69 -10.09
C TYR A 98 -2.27 2.34 -11.40
#